data_83bd3de06a770e305685ec3deed18f0d
#
_entry.id   83bd3de06a770e305685ec3deed18f0d
#
_cell.length_a   1.000
_cell.length_b   1.000
_cell.length_c   1.000
_cell.angle_alpha   90.00
_cell.angle_beta   90.00
_cell.angle_gamma   90.00
#
_symmetry.space_group_name_H-M   'P 1'
#
loop_
_entity.id
_entity.type
_entity.pdbx_description
1 polymer ?
#
loop_
_entity_poly.entity_id
_entity_poly.type
_entity_poly.pdbx_seq_one_letter_code
_entity_poly.pdbx_strand_id
1 'polypeptide(L)'
;ANGRHAGAAASLSATALREKEIDGVEFHIDQKVGNMTGNSLEEIMKLMRVRHEEAGRIPSGYRVTITFEDKDTLLDGPSAGTAMSIIVDSLFTGRELDDKFACTGAITADGKVTRIGGVAGKIRGATNKGCNLVGVPHENIKGVSDIVVLDGIKKLMAIQVFSFKTLEEALMVASKDKPEEVQSTIDDFNKVADLIEAKGEESLTSPAVIALLEDVVKKMPNHQSAQILLSVAKGEEKELLSLGGSFHQINTNISGIARKIQMMGWNGKGNINSSDRDAAKDALNELEAVSKKLDSRLRDFNDATMKVLTTFSEGREDDEDDDDFSQRIKKQWEAVNGERSKLMNDPEIVEELQG
;
A
#
# COMPACT_ATOMS: atom_id res chain seq x y z
N ALA A 1 16.49 5.11 13.57
CA ALA A 1 15.68 4.93 12.36
C ALA A 1 14.25 5.26 12.75
N ASN A 2 13.71 6.36 12.22
CA ASN A 2 12.37 6.84 12.50
C ASN A 2 11.38 5.75 12.15
N GLY A 3 10.58 5.35 13.14
CA GLY A 3 9.59 4.26 13.06
C GLY A 3 8.37 4.51 12.17
N ARG A 4 8.51 5.24 11.07
CA ARG A 4 7.51 5.28 10.03
C ARG A 4 7.41 3.87 9.46
N HIS A 5 6.29 3.22 9.68
CA HIS A 5 5.95 1.98 8.98
C HIS A 5 5.88 2.29 7.47
N ALA A 6 7.05 2.33 6.85
CA ALA A 6 7.15 2.37 5.41
C ALA A 6 6.66 1.01 4.90
N GLY A 7 5.73 1.02 3.97
CA GLY A 7 5.48 -0.18 3.20
C GLY A 7 6.82 -0.68 2.65
N ALA A 8 7.05 -1.97 2.67
CA ALA A 8 8.23 -2.57 2.08
C ALA A 8 7.91 -3.03 0.65
N ALA A 9 8.79 -2.71 -0.30
CA ALA A 9 8.75 -3.34 -1.61
C ALA A 9 9.71 -4.54 -1.60
N ALA A 10 9.22 -5.70 -2.02
CA ALA A 10 10.02 -6.91 -2.18
C ALA A 10 10.17 -7.24 -3.67
N SER A 11 11.33 -7.74 -4.05
CA SER A 11 11.54 -8.27 -5.39
C SER A 11 10.90 -9.66 -5.51
N LEU A 12 10.28 -9.92 -6.66
CA LEU A 12 9.67 -11.19 -7.02
C LEU A 12 10.45 -11.82 -8.16
N SER A 13 10.62 -13.13 -8.11
CA SER A 13 11.11 -13.93 -9.23
C SER A 13 10.19 -15.12 -9.48
N ALA A 14 10.12 -15.56 -10.73
CA ALA A 14 9.45 -16.81 -11.09
C ALA A 14 10.37 -17.67 -11.92
N THR A 15 10.41 -18.96 -11.61
CA THR A 15 11.18 -19.96 -12.33
C THR A 15 10.29 -21.14 -12.72
N ALA A 16 10.52 -21.71 -13.92
CA ALA A 16 9.84 -22.90 -14.35
C ALA A 16 10.84 -24.06 -14.46
N LEU A 17 10.61 -25.10 -13.68
CA LEU A 17 11.44 -26.31 -13.70
C LEU A 17 10.62 -27.48 -14.27
N ARG A 18 11.24 -28.24 -15.17
CA ARG A 18 10.61 -29.44 -15.73
C ARG A 18 10.64 -30.59 -14.72
N GLU A 19 9.48 -31.14 -14.44
CA GLU A 19 9.32 -32.32 -13.56
C GLU A 19 8.46 -33.36 -14.27
N LYS A 20 9.00 -34.58 -14.42
CA LYS A 20 8.36 -35.63 -15.21
C LYS A 20 7.07 -36.19 -14.63
N GLU A 21 6.85 -35.97 -13.33
CA GLU A 21 5.69 -36.45 -12.58
C GLU A 21 4.48 -35.50 -12.62
N ILE A 22 4.67 -34.26 -13.14
CA ILE A 22 3.62 -33.24 -13.23
C ILE A 22 2.88 -33.40 -14.56
N ASP A 23 1.57 -33.55 -14.48
CA ASP A 23 0.69 -33.43 -15.64
C ASP A 23 0.15 -31.99 -15.71
N GLY A 24 0.55 -31.25 -16.76
CA GLY A 24 0.27 -29.83 -16.91
C GLY A 24 1.27 -28.94 -16.18
N VAL A 25 0.80 -27.90 -15.49
CA VAL A 25 1.63 -26.94 -14.73
C VAL A 25 1.15 -26.85 -13.29
N GLU A 26 2.11 -26.91 -12.37
CA GLU A 26 1.90 -26.65 -10.94
C GLU A 26 2.52 -25.31 -10.55
N PHE A 27 1.84 -24.56 -9.66
CA PHE A 27 2.33 -23.32 -9.12
C PHE A 27 2.67 -23.48 -7.63
N HIS A 28 3.80 -22.94 -7.24
CA HIS A 28 4.30 -23.00 -5.88
C HIS A 28 4.87 -21.64 -5.45
N ILE A 29 4.73 -21.31 -4.16
CA ILE A 29 5.43 -20.17 -3.56
C ILE A 29 6.51 -20.73 -2.63
N ASP A 30 7.77 -20.34 -2.88
CA ASP A 30 8.95 -20.85 -2.16
C ASP A 30 9.14 -20.21 -0.78
N GLN A 31 8.02 -20.14 -0.01
CA GLN A 31 8.03 -19.77 1.41
C GLN A 31 6.70 -20.09 2.06
N LYS A 32 6.66 -20.00 3.40
CA LYS A 32 5.42 -20.13 4.14
C LYS A 32 4.55 -18.89 3.93
N VAL A 33 3.34 -19.09 3.43
CA VAL A 33 2.34 -18.05 3.19
C VAL A 33 1.08 -18.31 4.01
N GLY A 34 0.34 -17.25 4.32
CA GLY A 34 -0.99 -17.37 4.91
C GLY A 34 -2.06 -17.74 3.89
N ASN A 35 -3.26 -18.03 4.39
CA ASN A 35 -4.38 -18.51 3.56
C ASN A 35 -4.79 -17.52 2.47
N MET A 36 -4.74 -16.21 2.73
CA MET A 36 -5.14 -15.20 1.75
C MET A 36 -4.19 -15.16 0.55
N THR A 37 -2.89 -15.32 0.79
CA THR A 37 -1.91 -15.42 -0.31
C THR A 37 -2.07 -16.73 -1.08
N GLY A 38 -2.37 -17.84 -0.38
CA GLY A 38 -2.68 -19.13 -1.02
C GLY A 38 -3.88 -19.03 -1.96
N ASN A 39 -4.98 -18.43 -1.51
CA ASN A 39 -6.17 -18.20 -2.33
C ASN A 39 -5.86 -17.33 -3.57
N SER A 40 -4.98 -16.32 -3.42
CA SER A 40 -4.55 -15.50 -4.56
C SER A 40 -3.81 -16.32 -5.60
N LEU A 41 -3.01 -17.31 -5.19
CA LEU A 41 -2.34 -18.20 -6.13
C LEU A 41 -3.34 -19.03 -6.95
N GLU A 42 -4.41 -19.50 -6.35
CA GLU A 42 -5.48 -20.23 -7.06
C GLU A 42 -6.16 -19.34 -8.12
N GLU A 43 -6.45 -18.07 -7.80
CA GLU A 43 -7.02 -17.13 -8.76
C GLU A 43 -6.07 -16.86 -9.93
N ILE A 44 -4.76 -16.72 -9.64
CA ILE A 44 -3.72 -16.56 -10.67
C ILE A 44 -3.66 -17.80 -11.56
N MET A 45 -3.72 -19.00 -11.01
CA MET A 45 -3.72 -20.23 -11.80
C MET A 45 -4.89 -20.30 -12.78
N LYS A 46 -6.10 -19.95 -12.31
CA LYS A 46 -7.30 -19.88 -13.16
C LYS A 46 -7.13 -18.84 -14.26
N LEU A 47 -6.69 -17.65 -13.91
CA LEU A 47 -6.43 -16.55 -14.85
C LEU A 47 -5.41 -16.95 -15.92
N MET A 48 -4.29 -17.54 -15.52
CA MET A 48 -3.24 -17.96 -16.46
C MET A 48 -3.72 -19.06 -17.41
N ARG A 49 -4.56 -20.00 -16.93
CA ARG A 49 -5.18 -20.99 -17.81
C ARG A 49 -6.07 -20.33 -18.85
N VAL A 50 -7.03 -19.51 -18.44
CA VAL A 50 -7.93 -18.79 -19.38
C VAL A 50 -7.13 -17.98 -20.40
N ARG A 51 -6.05 -17.37 -19.98
CA ARG A 51 -5.25 -16.45 -20.82
C ARG A 51 -4.32 -17.16 -21.81
N HIS A 52 -3.78 -18.30 -21.45
CA HIS A 52 -2.67 -18.91 -22.17
C HIS A 52 -2.94 -20.33 -22.71
N GLU A 53 -4.00 -21.01 -22.26
CA GLU A 53 -4.27 -22.39 -22.64
C GLU A 53 -4.56 -22.53 -24.14
N GLU A 54 -5.48 -21.74 -24.66
CA GLU A 54 -5.83 -21.75 -26.10
C GLU A 54 -4.65 -21.33 -26.99
N ALA A 55 -3.77 -20.48 -26.49
CA ALA A 55 -2.56 -20.04 -27.19
C ALA A 55 -1.42 -21.07 -27.10
N GLY A 56 -1.61 -22.19 -26.40
CA GLY A 56 -0.59 -23.24 -26.21
C GLY A 56 0.66 -22.78 -25.45
N ARG A 57 0.53 -21.74 -24.62
CA ARG A 57 1.66 -21.16 -23.89
C ARG A 57 1.87 -21.77 -22.49
N ILE A 58 0.90 -22.55 -22.00
CA ILE A 58 1.05 -23.24 -20.72
C ILE A 58 1.97 -24.44 -20.91
N PRO A 59 3.13 -24.45 -20.24
CA PRO A 59 4.04 -25.58 -20.37
C PRO A 59 3.45 -26.82 -19.66
N SER A 60 3.53 -28.00 -20.26
CA SER A 60 3.20 -29.27 -19.63
C SER A 60 4.43 -29.91 -19.01
N GLY A 61 4.29 -30.46 -17.81
CA GLY A 61 5.39 -31.08 -17.07
C GLY A 61 6.31 -30.07 -16.38
N TYR A 62 5.75 -28.95 -15.92
CA TYR A 62 6.54 -27.90 -15.25
C TYR A 62 5.96 -27.52 -13.89
N ARG A 63 6.86 -27.26 -12.95
CA ARG A 63 6.56 -26.51 -11.72
C ARG A 63 7.03 -25.08 -11.88
N VAL A 64 6.10 -24.14 -11.72
CA VAL A 64 6.37 -22.70 -11.64
C VAL A 64 6.50 -22.31 -10.19
N THR A 65 7.68 -21.88 -9.79
CA THR A 65 7.96 -21.44 -8.41
C THR A 65 8.10 -19.92 -8.37
N ILE A 66 7.26 -19.28 -7.55
CA ILE A 66 7.32 -17.84 -7.25
C ILE A 66 8.11 -17.66 -5.96
N THR A 67 9.13 -16.83 -5.99
CA THR A 67 10.01 -16.54 -4.85
C THR A 67 9.99 -15.06 -4.53
N PHE A 68 9.76 -14.71 -3.26
CA PHE A 68 9.93 -13.36 -2.73
C PHE A 68 11.34 -13.22 -2.16
N GLU A 69 11.94 -12.03 -2.32
CA GLU A 69 13.29 -11.73 -1.82
C GLU A 69 13.43 -11.94 -0.31
N ASP A 70 12.42 -11.51 0.46
CA ASP A 70 12.36 -11.70 1.91
C ASP A 70 11.60 -12.99 2.23
N LYS A 71 12.36 -14.04 2.56
CA LYS A 71 11.81 -15.37 2.90
C LYS A 71 11.39 -15.51 4.35
N ASP A 72 11.82 -14.60 5.22
CA ASP A 72 11.59 -14.70 6.66
C ASP A 72 10.28 -14.02 7.10
N THR A 73 9.75 -13.13 6.27
CA THR A 73 8.48 -12.46 6.55
C THR A 73 7.30 -13.34 6.12
N LEU A 74 6.38 -13.61 7.06
CA LEU A 74 5.11 -14.26 6.73
C LEU A 74 4.26 -13.33 5.86
N LEU A 75 4.04 -13.73 4.62
CA LEU A 75 3.15 -13.04 3.71
C LEU A 75 1.74 -13.58 3.87
N ASP A 76 0.81 -12.71 4.26
CA ASP A 76 -0.61 -13.05 4.31
C ASP A 76 -1.46 -11.86 3.84
N GLY A 77 -1.88 -11.94 2.62
CA GLY A 77 -2.73 -10.94 1.98
C GLY A 77 -2.78 -11.09 0.46
N PRO A 78 -3.86 -10.67 -0.18
CA PRO A 78 -4.05 -10.80 -1.61
C PRO A 78 -3.26 -9.77 -2.43
N SER A 79 -2.62 -8.80 -1.78
CA SER A 79 -2.10 -7.59 -2.42
C SER A 79 -0.88 -7.79 -3.34
N ALA A 80 -0.28 -8.98 -3.36
CA ALA A 80 0.77 -9.35 -4.31
C ALA A 80 0.22 -10.03 -5.58
N GLY A 81 -1.08 -10.28 -5.66
CA GLY A 81 -1.72 -11.05 -6.73
C GLY A 81 -1.43 -10.50 -8.13
N THR A 82 -1.55 -9.18 -8.31
CA THR A 82 -1.25 -8.53 -9.58
C THR A 82 0.24 -8.68 -9.96
N ALA A 83 1.15 -8.49 -9.02
CA ALA A 83 2.58 -8.64 -9.27
C ALA A 83 2.96 -10.09 -9.63
N MET A 84 2.40 -11.07 -8.91
CA MET A 84 2.59 -12.49 -9.22
C MET A 84 2.01 -12.83 -10.61
N SER A 85 0.86 -12.28 -10.99
CA SER A 85 0.28 -12.48 -12.32
C SER A 85 1.16 -11.92 -13.43
N ILE A 86 1.72 -10.73 -13.25
CA ILE A 86 2.62 -10.09 -14.22
C ILE A 86 3.87 -10.96 -14.44
N ILE A 87 4.49 -11.44 -13.37
CA ILE A 87 5.73 -12.22 -13.51
C ILE A 87 5.49 -13.60 -14.12
N VAL A 88 4.34 -14.24 -13.84
CA VAL A 88 3.96 -15.51 -14.45
C VAL A 88 3.59 -15.31 -15.94
N ASP A 89 2.85 -14.23 -16.29
CA ASP A 89 2.58 -13.88 -17.69
C ASP A 89 3.89 -13.65 -18.47
N SER A 90 4.83 -12.91 -17.87
CA SER A 90 6.16 -12.68 -18.42
C SER A 90 6.89 -14.00 -18.69
N LEU A 91 6.85 -14.93 -17.75
CA LEU A 91 7.48 -16.25 -17.90
C LEU A 91 6.90 -17.05 -19.07
N PHE A 92 5.56 -17.01 -19.28
CA PHE A 92 4.87 -17.73 -20.35
C PHE A 92 4.97 -17.07 -21.72
N THR A 93 5.16 -15.77 -21.76
CA THR A 93 5.20 -14.99 -23.01
C THR A 93 6.60 -14.62 -23.46
N GLY A 94 7.61 -14.74 -22.57
CA GLY A 94 8.95 -14.21 -22.79
C GLY A 94 9.04 -12.69 -22.74
N ARG A 95 8.01 -11.99 -22.24
CA ARG A 95 7.98 -10.53 -22.12
C ARG A 95 8.99 -10.07 -21.06
N GLU A 96 9.92 -9.20 -21.45
CA GLU A 96 10.80 -8.56 -20.48
C GLU A 96 10.03 -7.49 -19.69
N LEU A 97 10.29 -7.44 -18.38
CA LEU A 97 9.69 -6.47 -17.45
C LEU A 97 10.67 -5.34 -17.15
N ASP A 98 10.11 -4.17 -16.86
CA ASP A 98 10.87 -3.00 -16.42
C ASP A 98 11.30 -3.19 -14.96
N ASP A 99 12.59 -3.13 -14.69
CA ASP A 99 13.19 -3.33 -13.37
C ASP A 99 12.92 -2.18 -12.38
N LYS A 100 12.41 -1.04 -12.89
CA LYS A 100 11.99 0.11 -12.09
C LYS A 100 10.48 0.15 -11.85
N PHE A 101 9.75 -0.86 -12.32
CA PHE A 101 8.32 -0.97 -12.09
C PHE A 101 8.04 -1.80 -10.83
N ALA A 102 7.13 -1.29 -10.00
CA ALA A 102 6.53 -2.04 -8.90
C ALA A 102 5.01 -2.00 -9.00
N CYS A 103 4.31 -2.97 -8.46
CA CYS A 103 2.87 -2.87 -8.34
C CYS A 103 2.34 -3.56 -7.09
N THR A 104 1.12 -3.21 -6.75
CA THR A 104 0.33 -3.86 -5.72
C THR A 104 -1.11 -3.96 -6.21
N GLY A 105 -1.81 -5.00 -5.78
CA GLY A 105 -3.20 -5.23 -6.15
C GLY A 105 -3.59 -6.68 -5.91
N ALA A 106 -4.81 -6.92 -5.46
CA ALA A 106 -5.38 -8.24 -5.54
C ALA A 106 -5.84 -8.50 -6.98
N ILE A 107 -5.98 -9.75 -7.36
CA ILE A 107 -6.37 -10.16 -8.72
C ILE A 107 -7.46 -11.21 -8.64
N THR A 108 -8.39 -11.16 -9.57
CA THR A 108 -9.44 -12.17 -9.73
C THR A 108 -9.17 -13.05 -10.95
N ALA A 109 -9.83 -14.20 -11.02
CA ALA A 109 -9.66 -15.15 -12.13
C ALA A 109 -10.07 -14.58 -13.51
N ASP A 110 -10.87 -13.52 -13.54
CA ASP A 110 -11.23 -12.78 -14.77
C ASP A 110 -10.26 -11.63 -15.08
N GLY A 111 -9.15 -11.50 -14.34
CA GLY A 111 -8.08 -10.53 -14.58
C GLY A 111 -8.36 -9.12 -14.06
N LYS A 112 -9.38 -8.93 -13.22
CA LYS A 112 -9.61 -7.63 -12.58
C LYS A 112 -8.61 -7.40 -11.47
N VAL A 113 -8.04 -6.20 -11.44
CA VAL A 113 -7.21 -5.70 -10.35
C VAL A 113 -8.10 -5.03 -9.31
N THR A 114 -8.10 -5.56 -8.10
CA THR A 114 -8.99 -5.13 -7.02
C THR A 114 -8.23 -4.54 -5.85
N ARG A 115 -8.95 -3.80 -5.02
CA ARG A 115 -8.47 -2.97 -3.93
C ARG A 115 -7.59 -3.70 -2.91
N ILE A 116 -6.71 -2.91 -2.29
CA ILE A 116 -5.82 -3.33 -1.20
C ILE A 116 -5.67 -2.21 -0.16
N GLY A 117 -5.20 -2.55 1.03
CA GLY A 117 -4.91 -1.56 2.07
C GLY A 117 -3.51 -0.95 1.97
N GLY A 118 -3.33 0.25 2.59
CA GLY A 118 -2.03 0.85 2.83
C GLY A 118 -1.29 1.38 1.59
N VAL A 119 -2.00 1.88 0.58
CA VAL A 119 -1.46 2.31 -0.72
C VAL A 119 -0.33 3.32 -0.58
N ALA A 120 -0.51 4.39 0.18
CA ALA A 120 0.52 5.42 0.34
C ALA A 120 1.84 4.85 0.90
N GLY A 121 1.74 3.95 1.91
CA GLY A 121 2.91 3.26 2.46
C GLY A 121 3.61 2.37 1.43
N LYS A 122 2.84 1.66 0.59
CA LYS A 122 3.39 0.77 -0.45
C LYS A 122 4.08 1.56 -1.56
N ILE A 123 3.53 2.70 -1.97
CA ILE A 123 4.18 3.60 -2.94
C ILE A 123 5.49 4.14 -2.36
N ARG A 124 5.52 4.56 -1.09
CA ARG A 124 6.77 4.95 -0.42
C ARG A 124 7.80 3.82 -0.41
N GLY A 125 7.37 2.60 -0.10
CA GLY A 125 8.23 1.42 -0.13
C GLY A 125 8.85 1.18 -1.50
N ALA A 126 8.06 1.31 -2.57
CA ALA A 126 8.55 1.22 -3.94
C ALA A 126 9.56 2.32 -4.28
N THR A 127 9.27 3.58 -3.91
CA THR A 127 10.20 4.71 -4.09
C THR A 127 11.52 4.48 -3.35
N ASN A 128 11.47 3.99 -2.12
CA ASN A 128 12.66 3.69 -1.32
C ASN A 128 13.51 2.54 -1.90
N LYS A 129 12.88 1.62 -2.63
CA LYS A 129 13.56 0.54 -3.37
C LYS A 129 14.15 1.03 -4.72
N GLY A 130 13.89 2.29 -5.10
CA GLY A 130 14.39 2.89 -6.33
C GLY A 130 13.50 2.64 -7.56
N CYS A 131 12.25 2.26 -7.35
CA CYS A 131 11.25 2.22 -8.43
C CYS A 131 10.79 3.64 -8.76
N ASN A 132 10.53 3.90 -10.03
CA ASN A 132 9.99 5.18 -10.53
C ASN A 132 8.61 5.03 -11.19
N LEU A 133 8.17 3.80 -11.42
CA LEU A 133 6.84 3.46 -11.93
C LEU A 133 6.13 2.57 -10.92
N VAL A 134 4.92 2.94 -10.52
CA VAL A 134 4.13 2.14 -9.57
C VAL A 134 2.70 1.95 -10.07
N GLY A 135 2.26 0.71 -10.08
CA GLY A 135 0.89 0.31 -10.34
C GLY A 135 0.08 0.08 -9.06
N VAL A 136 -1.13 0.63 -9.02
CA VAL A 136 -2.08 0.44 -7.92
C VAL A 136 -3.47 0.10 -8.48
N PRO A 137 -4.35 -0.54 -7.71
CA PRO A 137 -5.73 -0.75 -8.14
C PRO A 137 -6.46 0.59 -8.36
N HIS A 138 -7.30 0.65 -9.39
CA HIS A 138 -8.11 1.84 -9.68
C HIS A 138 -9.00 2.24 -8.50
N GLU A 139 -9.50 1.30 -7.75
CA GLU A 139 -10.32 1.53 -6.55
C GLU A 139 -9.55 2.23 -5.41
N ASN A 140 -8.21 2.24 -5.47
CA ASN A 140 -7.34 2.86 -4.46
C ASN A 140 -6.87 4.29 -4.81
N ILE A 141 -7.41 4.92 -5.85
CA ILE A 141 -6.97 6.25 -6.30
C ILE A 141 -7.08 7.32 -5.22
N LYS A 142 -8.08 7.24 -4.33
CA LYS A 142 -8.21 8.15 -3.19
C LYS A 142 -7.00 8.10 -2.25
N GLY A 143 -6.41 6.91 -2.05
CA GLY A 143 -5.23 6.70 -1.21
C GLY A 143 -3.92 7.18 -1.85
N VAL A 144 -3.87 7.37 -3.17
CA VAL A 144 -2.69 7.94 -3.83
C VAL A 144 -2.51 9.42 -3.49
N SER A 145 -3.61 10.18 -3.41
CA SER A 145 -3.57 11.60 -3.01
C SER A 145 -3.09 11.81 -1.58
N ASP A 146 -3.17 10.79 -0.72
CA ASP A 146 -2.65 10.86 0.66
C ASP A 146 -1.14 11.12 0.70
N ILE A 147 -0.41 10.78 -0.36
CA ILE A 147 1.03 11.07 -0.49
C ILE A 147 1.28 12.58 -0.47
N VAL A 148 0.46 13.36 -1.20
CA VAL A 148 0.60 14.81 -1.22
C VAL A 148 0.28 15.41 0.14
N VAL A 149 -0.78 14.91 0.81
CA VAL A 149 -1.17 15.35 2.15
C VAL A 149 -0.09 15.07 3.20
N LEU A 150 0.57 13.92 3.11
CA LEU A 150 1.58 13.47 4.08
C LEU A 150 2.99 13.96 3.78
N ASP A 151 3.39 13.95 2.52
CA ASP A 151 4.79 14.09 2.09
C ASP A 151 5.01 15.27 1.13
N GLY A 152 3.94 15.92 0.68
CA GLY A 152 4.01 17.00 -0.31
C GLY A 152 4.15 16.51 -1.77
N ILE A 153 4.11 17.46 -2.71
CA ILE A 153 4.09 17.18 -4.16
C ILE A 153 5.39 16.56 -4.68
N LYS A 154 6.54 16.87 -4.06
CA LYS A 154 7.86 16.34 -4.49
C LYS A 154 7.91 14.83 -4.53
N LYS A 155 7.24 14.17 -3.59
CA LYS A 155 7.21 12.71 -3.55
C LYS A 155 6.44 12.13 -4.73
N LEU A 156 5.36 12.79 -5.12
CA LEU A 156 4.56 12.34 -6.26
C LEU A 156 5.21 12.67 -7.62
N MET A 157 6.08 13.68 -7.66
CA MET A 157 6.91 13.97 -8.84
C MET A 157 8.02 12.96 -9.07
N ALA A 158 8.57 12.42 -7.98
CA ALA A 158 9.65 11.42 -8.04
C ALA A 158 9.19 10.03 -8.48
N ILE A 159 7.87 9.79 -8.57
CA ILE A 159 7.31 8.49 -8.91
C ILE A 159 6.04 8.66 -9.73
N GLN A 160 5.94 7.92 -10.82
CA GLN A 160 4.74 7.88 -11.65
C GLN A 160 3.83 6.76 -11.18
N VAL A 161 2.66 7.12 -10.67
CA VAL A 161 1.66 6.18 -10.19
C VAL A 161 0.58 6.01 -11.25
N PHE A 162 0.32 4.75 -11.64
CA PHE A 162 -0.73 4.37 -12.56
C PHE A 162 -1.80 3.55 -11.82
N SER A 163 -3.06 3.79 -12.12
CA SER A 163 -4.15 2.96 -11.61
C SER A 163 -4.60 1.95 -12.64
N PHE A 164 -4.83 0.71 -12.21
CA PHE A 164 -5.23 -0.38 -13.09
C PHE A 164 -6.58 -0.98 -12.68
N LYS A 165 -7.41 -1.28 -13.67
CA LYS A 165 -8.63 -2.07 -13.54
C LYS A 165 -8.40 -3.53 -13.93
N THR A 166 -7.45 -3.77 -14.83
CA THR A 166 -7.19 -5.09 -15.40
C THR A 166 -5.70 -5.41 -15.43
N LEU A 167 -5.39 -6.70 -15.56
CA LEU A 167 -4.02 -7.19 -15.75
C LEU A 167 -3.41 -6.64 -17.04
N GLU A 168 -4.21 -6.47 -18.11
CA GLU A 168 -3.76 -5.93 -19.40
C GLU A 168 -3.18 -4.52 -19.24
N GLU A 169 -3.90 -3.65 -18.52
CA GLU A 169 -3.43 -2.29 -18.24
C GLU A 169 -2.11 -2.31 -17.44
N ALA A 170 -2.00 -3.22 -16.48
CA ALA A 170 -0.78 -3.38 -15.70
C ALA A 170 0.40 -3.88 -16.55
N LEU A 171 0.17 -4.84 -17.44
CA LEU A 171 1.19 -5.39 -18.33
C LEU A 171 1.74 -4.35 -19.31
N MET A 172 0.92 -3.42 -19.81
CA MET A 172 1.38 -2.35 -20.69
C MET A 172 2.43 -1.45 -20.03
N VAL A 173 2.23 -1.12 -18.73
CA VAL A 173 3.18 -0.27 -17.99
C VAL A 173 4.36 -1.08 -17.45
N ALA A 174 4.13 -2.35 -17.07
CA ALA A 174 5.16 -3.24 -16.52
C ALA A 174 6.18 -3.69 -17.57
N SER A 175 5.83 -3.73 -18.86
CA SER A 175 6.71 -4.18 -19.92
C SER A 175 7.91 -3.26 -20.07
N LYS A 176 9.09 -3.84 -20.37
CA LYS A 176 10.28 -3.07 -20.75
C LYS A 176 10.05 -2.37 -22.10
N ASP A 177 9.56 -3.12 -23.08
CA ASP A 177 9.11 -2.59 -24.37
C ASP A 177 7.65 -2.14 -24.23
N LYS A 178 7.47 -0.90 -23.79
CA LYS A 178 6.15 -0.29 -23.59
C LYS A 178 5.52 0.13 -24.92
N PRO A 179 4.18 0.10 -25.05
CA PRO A 179 3.50 0.77 -26.15
C PRO A 179 3.95 2.25 -26.27
N GLU A 180 4.04 2.77 -27.49
CA GLU A 180 4.52 4.14 -27.76
C GLU A 180 3.75 5.20 -26.97
N GLU A 181 2.43 5.05 -26.84
CA GLU A 181 1.58 5.96 -26.06
C GLU A 181 1.95 5.96 -24.57
N VAL A 182 2.24 4.79 -23.99
CA VAL A 182 2.66 4.65 -22.58
C VAL A 182 4.03 5.29 -22.39
N GLN A 183 5.00 4.97 -23.25
CA GLN A 183 6.36 5.52 -23.16
C GLN A 183 6.35 7.04 -23.32
N SER A 184 5.64 7.57 -24.35
CA SER A 184 5.56 9.01 -24.57
C SER A 184 4.90 9.74 -23.39
N THR A 185 3.91 9.14 -22.74
CA THR A 185 3.25 9.72 -21.56
C THR A 185 4.20 9.77 -20.35
N ILE A 186 4.97 8.71 -20.13
CA ILE A 186 6.02 8.67 -19.10
C ILE A 186 7.05 9.78 -19.34
N ASP A 187 7.49 9.95 -20.60
CA ASP A 187 8.50 10.95 -20.96
C ASP A 187 7.95 12.38 -20.83
N ASP A 188 6.67 12.60 -21.16
CA ASP A 188 6.03 13.91 -20.99
C ASP A 188 5.86 14.28 -19.52
N PHE A 189 5.52 13.29 -18.66
CA PHE A 189 5.49 13.54 -17.22
C PHE A 189 6.90 13.83 -16.65
N ASN A 190 7.94 13.17 -17.12
CA ASN A 190 9.32 13.48 -16.72
C ASN A 190 9.69 14.94 -17.05
N LYS A 191 9.25 15.47 -18.21
CA LYS A 191 9.45 16.89 -18.54
C LYS A 191 8.76 17.83 -17.55
N VAL A 192 7.57 17.45 -17.03
CA VAL A 192 6.90 18.22 -15.98
C VAL A 192 7.73 18.20 -14.71
N ALA A 193 8.21 17.02 -14.27
CA ALA A 193 9.04 16.90 -13.09
C ALA A 193 10.34 17.72 -13.19
N ASP A 194 11.04 17.65 -14.33
CA ASP A 194 12.26 18.41 -14.61
C ASP A 194 12.02 19.93 -14.58
N LEU A 195 10.87 20.39 -15.13
CA LEU A 195 10.52 21.81 -15.10
C LEU A 195 10.27 22.33 -13.69
N ILE A 196 9.60 21.54 -12.85
CA ILE A 196 9.31 21.90 -11.46
C ILE A 196 10.59 21.83 -10.62
N GLU A 197 11.46 20.84 -10.85
CA GLU A 197 12.76 20.75 -10.19
C GLU A 197 13.66 21.96 -10.52
N ALA A 198 13.67 22.38 -11.79
CA ALA A 198 14.48 23.49 -12.24
C ALA A 198 13.98 24.87 -11.80
N LYS A 199 12.65 25.06 -11.68
CA LYS A 199 12.01 26.36 -11.44
C LYS A 199 11.39 26.54 -10.06
N GLY A 200 11.33 25.47 -9.24
CA GLY A 200 10.65 25.46 -7.95
C GLY A 200 9.19 25.01 -8.03
N GLU A 201 8.66 24.63 -6.85
CA GLU A 201 7.27 24.10 -6.74
C GLU A 201 6.21 25.11 -7.18
N GLU A 202 6.48 26.41 -7.04
CA GLU A 202 5.60 27.49 -7.49
C GLU A 202 5.33 27.44 -9.00
N SER A 203 6.22 26.83 -9.77
CA SER A 203 6.04 26.65 -11.23
C SER A 203 4.92 25.66 -11.59
N LEU A 204 4.47 24.86 -10.63
CA LEU A 204 3.34 23.91 -10.82
C LEU A 204 2.08 24.64 -11.31
N THR A 205 1.82 25.86 -10.83
CA THR A 205 0.65 26.66 -11.23
C THR A 205 0.84 27.42 -12.54
N SER A 206 1.99 27.29 -13.20
CA SER A 206 2.25 27.96 -14.47
C SER A 206 1.40 27.37 -15.60
N PRO A 207 0.91 28.19 -16.55
CA PRO A 207 0.11 27.72 -17.68
C PRO A 207 0.83 26.63 -18.51
N ALA A 208 2.14 26.70 -18.62
CA ALA A 208 2.94 25.73 -19.38
C ALA A 208 2.94 24.34 -18.70
N VAL A 209 3.10 24.28 -17.38
CA VAL A 209 3.07 23.02 -16.61
C VAL A 209 1.66 22.45 -16.60
N ILE A 210 0.64 23.28 -16.41
CA ILE A 210 -0.77 22.85 -16.45
C ILE A 210 -1.10 22.22 -17.82
N ALA A 211 -0.71 22.86 -18.92
CA ALA A 211 -0.96 22.33 -20.26
C ALA A 211 -0.27 20.98 -20.52
N LEU A 212 0.96 20.79 -20.01
CA LEU A 212 1.67 19.50 -20.09
C LEU A 212 0.96 18.42 -19.25
N LEU A 213 0.53 18.74 -18.04
CA LEU A 213 -0.22 17.81 -17.19
C LEU A 213 -1.57 17.44 -17.82
N GLU A 214 -2.27 18.39 -18.43
CA GLU A 214 -3.53 18.14 -19.17
C GLU A 214 -3.31 17.20 -20.36
N ASP A 215 -2.20 17.34 -21.10
CA ASP A 215 -1.86 16.44 -22.20
C ASP A 215 -1.54 15.02 -21.69
N VAL A 216 -0.77 14.89 -20.62
CA VAL A 216 -0.49 13.59 -19.97
C VAL A 216 -1.79 12.90 -19.52
N VAL A 217 -2.67 13.63 -18.83
CA VAL A 217 -3.97 13.09 -18.35
C VAL A 217 -4.89 12.74 -19.53
N LYS A 218 -4.86 13.49 -20.61
CA LYS A 218 -5.64 13.20 -21.82
C LYS A 218 -5.17 11.93 -22.52
N LYS A 219 -3.84 11.71 -22.63
CA LYS A 219 -3.24 10.50 -23.21
C LYS A 219 -3.50 9.27 -22.33
N MET A 220 -3.25 9.39 -21.04
CA MET A 220 -3.45 8.29 -20.09
C MET A 220 -4.26 8.75 -18.87
N PRO A 221 -5.60 8.61 -18.91
CA PRO A 221 -6.47 8.98 -17.79
C PRO A 221 -6.25 8.18 -16.50
N ASN A 222 -5.48 7.11 -16.54
CA ASN A 222 -5.10 6.31 -15.39
C ASN A 222 -3.75 6.71 -14.78
N HIS A 223 -3.11 7.80 -15.28
CA HIS A 223 -1.87 8.34 -14.72
C HIS A 223 -2.14 9.20 -13.48
N GLN A 224 -2.15 8.61 -12.30
CA GLN A 224 -2.61 9.25 -11.06
C GLN A 224 -1.71 10.39 -10.59
N SER A 225 -0.38 10.26 -10.74
CA SER A 225 0.53 11.36 -10.40
C SER A 225 0.19 12.64 -11.17
N ALA A 226 -0.07 12.54 -12.48
CA ALA A 226 -0.43 13.69 -13.30
C ALA A 226 -1.80 14.27 -12.91
N GLN A 227 -2.81 13.43 -12.68
CA GLN A 227 -4.14 13.88 -12.25
C GLN A 227 -4.09 14.67 -10.94
N ILE A 228 -3.38 14.13 -9.95
CA ILE A 228 -3.28 14.76 -8.62
C ILE A 228 -2.50 16.08 -8.73
N LEU A 229 -1.36 16.11 -9.45
CA LEU A 229 -0.60 17.35 -9.64
C LEU A 229 -1.40 18.39 -10.41
N LEU A 230 -2.19 17.98 -11.40
CA LEU A 230 -3.10 18.89 -12.14
C LEU A 230 -4.18 19.47 -11.23
N SER A 231 -4.76 18.67 -10.35
CA SER A 231 -5.74 19.11 -9.35
C SER A 231 -5.13 20.16 -8.40
N VAL A 232 -3.93 19.85 -7.88
CA VAL A 232 -3.17 20.81 -7.04
C VAL A 232 -2.86 22.09 -7.80
N ALA A 233 -2.39 22.00 -9.06
CA ALA A 233 -2.11 23.17 -9.90
C ALA A 233 -3.32 24.08 -10.13
N LYS A 234 -4.52 23.50 -10.15
CA LYS A 234 -5.80 24.21 -10.28
C LYS A 234 -6.39 24.70 -8.96
N GLY A 235 -5.71 24.49 -7.84
CA GLY A 235 -6.16 24.88 -6.51
C GLY A 235 -7.23 23.97 -5.92
N GLU A 236 -7.37 22.77 -6.43
CA GLU A 236 -8.29 21.74 -5.92
C GLU A 236 -7.58 20.82 -4.90
N GLU A 237 -6.76 21.41 -4.04
CA GLU A 237 -5.97 20.65 -3.07
C GLU A 237 -6.84 19.91 -2.08
N LYS A 238 -6.45 18.65 -1.83
CA LYS A 238 -7.03 17.84 -0.77
C LYS A 238 -6.22 18.05 0.50
N GLU A 239 -6.85 18.72 1.48
CA GLU A 239 -6.21 18.98 2.78
C GLU A 239 -6.27 17.79 3.74
N LEU A 240 -7.21 16.86 3.51
CA LEU A 240 -7.49 15.75 4.38
C LEU A 240 -7.08 14.42 3.74
N LEU A 241 -6.64 13.50 4.57
CA LEU A 241 -6.41 12.11 4.20
C LEU A 241 -7.73 11.43 3.79
N SER A 242 -7.63 10.44 2.93
CA SER A 242 -8.74 9.52 2.69
C SER A 242 -9.13 8.80 3.98
N LEU A 243 -10.36 8.28 4.05
CA LEU A 243 -10.80 7.47 5.19
C LEU A 243 -9.86 6.29 5.42
N GLY A 244 -9.50 5.56 4.37
CA GLY A 244 -8.55 4.45 4.44
C GLY A 244 -7.15 4.88 4.90
N GLY A 245 -6.66 6.01 4.40
CA GLY A 245 -5.39 6.60 4.84
C GLY A 245 -5.42 7.02 6.31
N SER A 246 -6.49 7.68 6.74
CA SER A 246 -6.69 8.09 8.14
C SER A 246 -6.77 6.88 9.07
N PHE A 247 -7.57 5.88 8.71
CA PHE A 247 -7.70 4.64 9.49
C PHE A 247 -6.36 3.90 9.58
N HIS A 248 -5.61 3.84 8.48
CA HIS A 248 -4.29 3.24 8.45
C HIS A 248 -3.30 3.98 9.37
N GLN A 249 -3.29 5.32 9.36
CA GLN A 249 -2.42 6.11 10.24
C GLN A 249 -2.71 5.79 11.72
N ILE A 250 -3.98 5.82 12.14
CA ILE A 250 -4.36 5.54 13.54
C ILE A 250 -3.96 4.10 13.93
N ASN A 251 -4.35 3.10 13.13
CA ASN A 251 -4.04 1.69 13.41
C ASN A 251 -2.54 1.41 13.47
N THR A 252 -1.75 2.01 12.58
CA THR A 252 -0.30 1.80 12.53
C THR A 252 0.35 2.32 13.81
N ASN A 253 -0.03 3.52 14.25
CA ASN A 253 0.55 4.13 15.43
C ASN A 253 0.19 3.38 16.73
N ILE A 254 -1.00 2.77 16.82
CA ILE A 254 -1.38 1.99 18.02
C ILE A 254 -0.86 0.54 17.98
N SER A 255 -0.60 -0.03 16.80
CA SER A 255 -0.26 -1.46 16.65
C SER A 255 1.00 -1.86 17.39
N GLY A 256 1.99 -0.97 17.46
CA GLY A 256 3.27 -1.21 18.14
C GLY A 256 3.11 -1.53 19.62
N ILE A 257 2.15 -0.92 20.30
CA ILE A 257 1.88 -1.12 21.72
C ILE A 257 0.67 -2.00 22.00
N ALA A 258 -0.19 -2.25 21.02
CA ALA A 258 -1.41 -3.07 21.17
C ALA A 258 -1.11 -4.46 21.74
N ARG A 259 -0.05 -5.13 21.24
CA ARG A 259 0.39 -6.43 21.75
C ARG A 259 0.80 -6.35 23.22
N LYS A 260 1.49 -5.28 23.61
CA LYS A 260 1.92 -5.07 25.00
C LYS A 260 0.73 -4.88 25.92
N ILE A 261 -0.25 -4.07 25.53
CA ILE A 261 -1.50 -3.86 26.28
C ILE A 261 -2.26 -5.17 26.45
N GLN A 262 -2.35 -6.00 25.42
CA GLN A 262 -2.99 -7.32 25.50
C GLN A 262 -2.28 -8.25 26.48
N MET A 263 -0.94 -8.24 26.50
CA MET A 263 -0.15 -9.05 27.45
C MET A 263 -0.34 -8.59 28.90
N MET A 264 -0.48 -7.29 29.17
CA MET A 264 -0.78 -6.75 30.49
C MET A 264 -2.11 -7.26 31.04
N GLY A 265 -3.12 -7.42 30.17
CA GLY A 265 -4.45 -7.94 30.57
C GLY A 265 -4.48 -9.41 30.99
N TRP A 266 -3.48 -10.21 30.59
CA TRP A 266 -3.45 -11.65 30.87
C TRP A 266 -2.78 -12.00 32.22
N ASN A 267 -1.80 -11.23 32.67
CA ASN A 267 -0.98 -11.56 33.82
C ASN A 267 -1.00 -10.51 34.97
N GLY A 268 -1.72 -9.39 34.84
CA GLY A 268 -1.80 -8.32 35.83
C GLY A 268 -0.47 -7.62 36.16
N LYS A 269 0.64 -8.03 35.55
CA LYS A 269 1.99 -7.54 35.83
C LYS A 269 2.76 -7.27 34.51
N GLY A 270 2.25 -6.35 33.70
CA GLY A 270 2.99 -5.89 32.54
C GLY A 270 3.98 -4.80 32.94
N ASN A 271 5.26 -5.11 33.03
CA ASN A 271 6.27 -4.09 33.23
C ASN A 271 6.47 -3.31 31.92
N ILE A 272 6.02 -2.03 31.87
CA ILE A 272 6.30 -1.11 30.77
C ILE A 272 7.71 -0.56 31.00
N ASN A 273 8.62 -0.93 30.13
CA ASN A 273 10.00 -0.43 30.19
C ASN A 273 10.14 0.93 29.46
N SER A 274 11.33 1.56 29.56
CA SER A 274 11.59 2.85 28.91
C SER A 274 11.43 2.80 27.40
N SER A 275 11.85 1.72 26.75
CA SER A 275 11.70 1.54 25.29
C SER A 275 10.23 1.46 24.85
N ASP A 276 9.36 0.86 25.68
CA ASP A 276 7.92 0.82 25.42
C ASP A 276 7.30 2.24 25.51
N ARG A 277 7.75 3.04 26.48
CA ARG A 277 7.29 4.44 26.65
C ARG A 277 7.79 5.32 25.51
N ASP A 278 9.04 5.17 25.12
CA ASP A 278 9.62 5.92 24.01
C ASP A 278 8.87 5.60 22.70
N ALA A 279 8.57 4.32 22.46
CA ALA A 279 7.77 3.90 21.29
C ALA A 279 6.34 4.49 21.30
N ALA A 280 5.70 4.55 22.47
CA ALA A 280 4.39 5.16 22.62
C ALA A 280 4.43 6.68 22.41
N LYS A 281 5.48 7.35 22.89
CA LYS A 281 5.70 8.78 22.69
C LYS A 281 5.95 9.12 21.23
N ASP A 282 6.74 8.33 20.54
CA ASP A 282 6.99 8.50 19.10
C ASP A 282 5.68 8.33 18.31
N ALA A 283 4.90 7.29 18.61
CA ALA A 283 3.60 7.05 18.00
C ALA A 283 2.60 8.19 18.26
N LEU A 284 2.57 8.74 19.49
CA LEU A 284 1.76 9.89 19.85
C LEU A 284 2.16 11.12 19.01
N ASN A 285 3.44 11.45 18.95
CA ASN A 285 3.95 12.59 18.18
C ASN A 285 3.62 12.46 16.67
N GLU A 286 3.75 11.25 16.12
CA GLU A 286 3.38 11.00 14.72
C GLU A 286 1.88 11.18 14.48
N LEU A 287 1.04 10.72 15.39
CA LEU A 287 -0.41 10.85 15.27
C LEU A 287 -0.87 12.29 15.47
N GLU A 288 -0.29 13.03 16.43
CA GLU A 288 -0.52 14.46 16.62
C GLU A 288 -0.21 15.28 15.37
N ALA A 289 0.91 15.00 14.71
CA ALA A 289 1.34 15.69 13.50
C ALA A 289 0.34 15.57 12.34
N VAL A 290 -0.46 14.49 12.30
CA VAL A 290 -1.43 14.24 11.24
C VAL A 290 -2.87 14.39 11.69
N SER A 291 -3.16 14.59 13.00
CA SER A 291 -4.51 14.57 13.56
C SER A 291 -5.49 15.56 12.90
N LYS A 292 -5.01 16.75 12.51
CA LYS A 292 -5.81 17.77 11.81
C LYS A 292 -6.07 17.41 10.34
N LYS A 293 -5.35 16.45 9.81
CA LYS A 293 -5.46 15.98 8.42
C LYS A 293 -6.29 14.71 8.30
N LEU A 294 -6.72 14.12 9.42
CA LEU A 294 -7.52 12.89 9.43
C LEU A 294 -8.97 13.18 9.01
N ASP A 295 -9.60 12.19 8.37
CA ASP A 295 -11.05 12.22 8.11
C ASP A 295 -11.82 12.36 9.42
N SER A 296 -12.75 13.31 9.45
CA SER A 296 -13.48 13.68 10.67
C SER A 296 -14.34 12.56 11.26
N ARG A 297 -14.72 11.57 10.44
CA ARG A 297 -15.45 10.38 10.88
C ARG A 297 -14.64 9.50 11.84
N LEU A 298 -13.30 9.62 11.84
CA LEU A 298 -12.38 8.87 12.70
C LEU A 298 -11.94 9.64 13.95
N ARG A 299 -12.54 10.81 14.24
CA ARG A 299 -12.12 11.66 15.35
C ARG A 299 -12.16 10.92 16.69
N ASP A 300 -13.28 10.28 17.03
CA ASP A 300 -13.43 9.60 18.32
C ASP A 300 -12.44 8.42 18.47
N PHE A 301 -12.20 7.71 17.37
CA PHE A 301 -11.20 6.63 17.33
C PHE A 301 -9.77 7.18 17.49
N ASN A 302 -9.46 8.32 16.86
CA ASN A 302 -8.18 9.00 17.03
C ASN A 302 -7.98 9.48 18.48
N ASP A 303 -8.98 10.14 19.05
CA ASP A 303 -8.89 10.70 20.41
C ASP A 303 -8.75 9.60 21.46
N ALA A 304 -9.48 8.49 21.33
CA ALA A 304 -9.32 7.31 22.18
C ALA A 304 -7.90 6.71 22.06
N THR A 305 -7.37 6.64 20.84
CA THR A 305 -6.02 6.14 20.56
C THR A 305 -4.96 7.05 21.17
N MET A 306 -5.04 8.35 20.95
CA MET A 306 -4.10 9.33 21.52
C MET A 306 -4.09 9.25 23.05
N LYS A 307 -5.26 9.11 23.68
CA LYS A 307 -5.36 8.98 25.14
C LYS A 307 -4.62 7.76 25.68
N VAL A 308 -4.72 6.61 25.03
CA VAL A 308 -3.96 5.41 25.42
C VAL A 308 -2.47 5.62 25.24
N LEU A 309 -2.05 6.20 24.09
CA LEU A 309 -0.64 6.50 23.80
C LEU A 309 -0.04 7.45 24.84
N THR A 310 -0.77 8.51 25.21
CA THR A 310 -0.36 9.47 26.25
C THR A 310 -0.13 8.75 27.56
N THR A 311 -1.16 8.03 28.08
CA THR A 311 -1.06 7.28 29.35
C THR A 311 0.10 6.29 29.33
N PHE A 312 0.32 5.61 28.21
CA PHE A 312 1.38 4.62 28.09
C PHE A 312 2.78 5.27 28.07
N SER A 313 2.91 6.43 27.43
CA SER A 313 4.17 7.19 27.36
C SER A 313 4.55 7.85 28.70
N GLU A 314 3.57 8.40 29.41
CA GLU A 314 3.78 9.05 30.72
C GLU A 314 4.04 8.04 31.83
N GLY A 315 3.37 6.87 31.77
CA GLY A 315 3.46 5.85 32.78
C GLY A 315 2.51 6.06 33.95
N ARG A 316 2.88 5.56 35.14
CA ARG A 316 2.08 5.68 36.35
C ARG A 316 2.09 7.11 36.89
N GLU A 317 0.97 7.52 37.48
CA GLU A 317 0.89 8.67 38.34
C GLU A 317 1.57 8.42 39.69
N ASP A 318 1.96 9.48 40.41
CA ASP A 318 2.77 9.36 41.63
C ASP A 318 2.14 8.48 42.73
N ASP A 319 0.81 8.52 42.85
CA ASP A 319 0.03 7.77 43.85
C ASP A 319 -0.63 6.49 43.31
N GLU A 320 -0.33 6.08 42.05
CA GLU A 320 -0.97 4.96 41.37
C GLU A 320 -0.15 3.66 41.52
N ASP A 321 -0.78 2.58 41.94
CA ASP A 321 -0.11 1.27 41.97
C ASP A 321 -0.13 0.57 40.59
N ASP A 322 0.54 -0.60 40.50
CA ASP A 322 0.65 -1.34 39.25
C ASP A 322 -0.70 -1.88 38.75
N ASP A 323 -1.59 -2.23 39.68
CA ASP A 323 -2.90 -2.78 39.37
C ASP A 323 -3.85 -1.68 38.86
N ASP A 324 -3.86 -0.51 39.52
CA ASP A 324 -4.65 0.66 39.11
C ASP A 324 -4.21 1.16 37.76
N PHE A 325 -2.91 1.27 37.53
CA PHE A 325 -2.36 1.65 36.23
C PHE A 325 -2.76 0.68 35.10
N SER A 326 -2.66 -0.62 35.39
CA SER A 326 -3.05 -1.65 34.41
C SER A 326 -4.54 -1.60 34.10
N GLN A 327 -5.40 -1.34 35.09
CA GLN A 327 -6.84 -1.17 34.89
C GLN A 327 -7.16 0.07 34.10
N ARG A 328 -6.47 1.19 34.34
CA ARG A 328 -6.63 2.44 33.60
C ARG A 328 -6.31 2.24 32.12
N ILE A 329 -5.17 1.61 31.81
CA ILE A 329 -4.80 1.29 30.41
C ILE A 329 -5.83 0.35 29.77
N LYS A 330 -6.25 -0.70 30.48
CA LYS A 330 -7.25 -1.64 29.98
C LYS A 330 -8.56 -0.95 29.63
N LYS A 331 -9.08 -0.10 30.51
CA LYS A 331 -10.30 0.69 30.25
C LYS A 331 -10.18 1.60 29.03
N GLN A 332 -9.03 2.24 28.86
CA GLN A 332 -8.78 3.09 27.69
C GLN A 332 -8.65 2.24 26.40
N TRP A 333 -8.02 1.07 26.48
CA TRP A 333 -7.93 0.13 25.36
C TRP A 333 -9.31 -0.43 24.96
N GLU A 334 -10.18 -0.69 25.91
CA GLU A 334 -11.58 -1.05 25.65
C GLU A 334 -12.32 0.07 24.91
N ALA A 335 -12.06 1.35 25.24
CA ALA A 335 -12.59 2.48 24.51
C ALA A 335 -12.08 2.53 23.05
N VAL A 336 -10.77 2.32 22.82
CA VAL A 336 -10.20 2.22 21.45
C VAL A 336 -10.89 1.10 20.65
N ASN A 337 -11.03 -0.08 21.22
CA ASN A 337 -11.71 -1.20 20.57
C ASN A 337 -13.19 -0.93 20.35
N GLY A 338 -13.85 -0.20 21.27
CA GLY A 338 -15.25 0.21 21.13
C GLY A 338 -15.45 1.15 19.94
N GLU A 339 -14.62 2.19 19.82
CA GLU A 339 -14.68 3.09 18.66
C GLU A 339 -14.34 2.39 17.35
N ARG A 340 -13.30 1.56 17.34
CA ARG A 340 -12.97 0.73 16.18
C ARG A 340 -14.13 -0.18 15.76
N SER A 341 -14.81 -0.80 16.74
CA SER A 341 -15.94 -1.68 16.46
C SER A 341 -17.13 -0.91 15.89
N LYS A 342 -17.41 0.32 16.36
CA LYS A 342 -18.44 1.18 15.76
C LYS A 342 -18.17 1.45 14.29
N LEU A 343 -16.91 1.81 13.95
CA LEU A 343 -16.49 2.05 12.57
C LEU A 343 -16.64 0.79 11.71
N MET A 344 -16.26 -0.38 12.23
CA MET A 344 -16.37 -1.65 11.49
C MET A 344 -17.79 -2.21 11.41
N ASN A 345 -18.74 -1.62 12.12
CA ASN A 345 -20.17 -1.93 12.03
C ASN A 345 -20.95 -0.91 11.18
N ASP A 346 -20.32 0.16 10.73
CA ASP A 346 -20.93 1.14 9.84
C ASP A 346 -20.73 0.67 8.38
N PRO A 347 -21.82 0.34 7.65
CA PRO A 347 -21.70 -0.20 6.28
C PRO A 347 -21.01 0.75 5.31
N GLU A 348 -21.21 2.06 5.42
CA GLU A 348 -20.60 3.06 4.54
C GLU A 348 -19.10 3.14 4.78
N ILE A 349 -18.69 3.12 6.06
CA ILE A 349 -17.27 3.09 6.45
C ILE A 349 -16.60 1.79 6.00
N VAL A 350 -17.26 0.66 6.24
CA VAL A 350 -16.73 -0.66 5.85
C VAL A 350 -16.59 -0.76 4.34
N GLU A 351 -17.59 -0.30 3.58
CA GLU A 351 -17.52 -0.25 2.12
C GLU A 351 -16.34 0.63 1.66
N GLU A 352 -16.12 1.79 2.27
CA GLU A 352 -15.00 2.67 1.91
C GLU A 352 -13.64 2.15 2.38
N LEU A 353 -13.57 1.35 3.46
CA LEU A 353 -12.34 0.73 3.96
C LEU A 353 -11.98 -0.57 3.25
N GLN A 354 -12.99 -1.37 2.90
CA GLN A 354 -12.85 -2.68 2.26
C GLN A 354 -13.06 -2.60 0.73
N GLY A 355 -13.87 -1.68 0.32
CA GLY A 355 -14.27 -1.42 -1.04
C GLY A 355 -13.21 -0.69 -1.86
#